data_1a4e3427166a19d5ae3643ebfbdb6e89
#
_entry.id   1a4e3427166a19d5ae3643ebfbdb6e89
#
_cell.length_a   1.000
_cell.length_b   1.000
_cell.length_c   1.000
_cell.angle_alpha   90.00
_cell.angle_beta   90.00
_cell.angle_gamma   90.00
#
_symmetry.space_group_name_H-M   'P 1'
#
loop_
_entity.id
_entity.type
_entity.pdbx_description
1 polymer ?
#
loop_
_entity_poly.entity_id
_entity_poly.type
_entity_poly.pdbx_seq_one_letter_code
_entity_poly.pdbx_strand_id
1 'polypeptide(L)'
;VEPVPLILASGSPRRREILADFMLDFSVKTASVDETVIDGETPEESVVRLALAKADAVAEKNNDSLVIAADSIVTIDGRIIGKPADKEDAREILRLLGGRTHNVVTGVAFVRLCENLRRSSACRSRVTFHDLTGEMIDQYLDTGEYADKAGGYAIQGYGKVLVKSYGGSFTNIVGLPVRELLRFVMWYGPERMPWRDG
;
A
#
# COMPACT_ATOMS: atom_id res chain seq x y z
N VAL A 1 -15.81 -15.68 21.91
CA VAL A 1 -14.37 -15.35 21.77
C VAL A 1 -14.27 -13.83 21.89
N GLU A 2 -13.39 -13.30 22.75
CA GLU A 2 -13.18 -11.87 22.81
C GLU A 2 -12.51 -11.39 21.52
N PRO A 3 -12.98 -10.26 20.96
CA PRO A 3 -12.35 -9.67 19.78
C PRO A 3 -10.89 -9.28 20.06
N VAL A 4 -10.03 -9.53 19.09
CA VAL A 4 -8.60 -9.23 19.19
C VAL A 4 -8.37 -7.74 18.91
N PRO A 5 -7.64 -7.00 19.77
CA PRO A 5 -7.27 -5.62 19.46
C PRO A 5 -6.54 -5.53 18.11
N LEU A 6 -6.96 -4.59 17.25
CA LEU A 6 -6.43 -4.44 15.91
C LEU A 6 -5.64 -3.13 15.76
N ILE A 7 -4.49 -3.22 15.12
CA ILE A 7 -3.63 -2.05 14.85
C ILE A 7 -3.29 -2.00 13.36
N LEU A 8 -3.48 -0.85 12.74
CA LEU A 8 -2.94 -0.54 11.42
C LEU A 8 -1.56 0.11 11.57
N ALA A 9 -0.50 -0.59 11.17
CA ALA A 9 0.87 -0.08 11.21
C ALA A 9 1.18 0.73 9.93
N SER A 10 0.44 1.81 9.69
CA SER A 10 0.61 2.65 8.51
C SER A 10 0.12 4.07 8.75
N GLY A 11 0.92 5.06 8.36
CA GLY A 11 0.53 6.48 8.34
C GLY A 11 -0.32 6.88 7.12
N SER A 12 -0.57 5.97 6.16
CA SER A 12 -1.30 6.27 4.94
C SER A 12 -2.79 6.49 5.20
N PRO A 13 -3.35 7.69 4.91
CA PRO A 13 -4.78 7.96 5.05
C PRO A 13 -5.64 6.99 4.22
N ARG A 14 -5.20 6.66 3.01
CA ARG A 14 -5.91 5.77 2.09
C ARG A 14 -6.05 4.34 2.62
N ARG A 15 -4.98 3.80 3.25
CA ARG A 15 -5.04 2.48 3.89
C ARG A 15 -5.98 2.49 5.08
N ARG A 16 -5.99 3.59 5.84
CA ARG A 16 -6.93 3.78 6.95
C ARG A 16 -8.37 3.81 6.48
N GLU A 17 -8.66 4.55 5.40
CA GLU A 17 -9.99 4.60 4.78
C GLU A 17 -10.45 3.21 4.33
N ILE A 18 -9.62 2.48 3.56
CA ILE A 18 -9.95 1.12 3.13
C ILE A 18 -10.25 0.22 4.33
N LEU A 19 -9.45 0.27 5.39
CA LEU A 19 -9.68 -0.58 6.56
C LEU A 19 -10.93 -0.17 7.34
N ALA A 20 -11.24 1.14 7.40
CA ALA A 20 -12.44 1.66 8.03
C ALA A 20 -13.73 1.21 7.32
N ASP A 21 -13.71 1.09 5.98
CA ASP A 21 -14.84 0.60 5.17
C ASP A 21 -15.21 -0.86 5.50
N PHE A 22 -14.31 -1.61 6.15
CA PHE A 22 -14.60 -2.95 6.66
C PHE A 22 -15.37 -2.96 7.98
N MET A 23 -15.73 -1.81 8.53
CA MET A 23 -16.40 -1.72 9.82
C MET A 23 -15.62 -2.37 10.97
N LEU A 24 -14.30 -2.36 10.88
CA LEU A 24 -13.41 -2.83 11.95
C LEU A 24 -13.06 -1.67 12.89
N ASP A 25 -12.99 -1.96 14.18
CA ASP A 25 -12.40 -1.07 15.16
C ASP A 25 -10.89 -1.29 15.23
N PHE A 26 -10.11 -0.25 15.03
CA PHE A 26 -8.66 -0.34 15.03
C PHE A 26 -7.99 0.97 15.47
N SER A 27 -6.81 0.85 16.00
CA SER A 27 -5.93 1.98 16.26
C SER A 27 -4.86 2.11 15.16
N VAL A 28 -4.29 3.30 15.01
CA VAL A 28 -3.18 3.55 14.07
C VAL A 28 -1.91 3.78 14.87
N LYS A 29 -0.86 3.01 14.56
CA LYS A 29 0.48 3.19 15.11
C LYS A 29 1.49 3.04 13.97
N THR A 30 2.53 3.84 13.98
CA THR A 30 3.60 3.79 12.97
C THR A 30 4.92 3.46 13.61
N ALA A 31 5.79 2.83 12.84
CA ALA A 31 7.19 2.65 13.20
C ALA A 31 8.07 3.06 12.01
N SER A 32 9.23 3.59 12.32
CA SER A 32 10.28 3.82 11.31
C SER A 32 11.01 2.50 11.11
N VAL A 33 11.15 2.09 9.87
CA VAL A 33 11.93 0.92 9.44
C VAL A 33 12.88 1.32 8.34
N ASP A 34 13.93 0.55 8.14
CA ASP A 34 14.82 0.73 6.99
C ASP A 34 14.09 0.27 5.71
N GLU A 35 13.82 1.21 4.81
CA GLU A 35 13.17 0.98 3.52
C GLU A 35 14.18 0.80 2.36
N THR A 36 15.48 0.61 2.68
CA THR A 36 16.53 0.42 1.67
C THR A 36 16.19 -0.76 0.75
N VAL A 37 16.33 -0.53 -0.54
CA VAL A 37 16.19 -1.58 -1.56
C VAL A 37 17.36 -2.54 -1.44
N ILE A 38 17.07 -3.84 -1.44
CA ILE A 38 18.09 -4.90 -1.41
C ILE A 38 18.28 -5.41 -2.84
N ASP A 39 19.53 -5.43 -3.30
CA ASP A 39 19.86 -5.92 -4.62
C ASP A 39 19.46 -7.39 -4.77
N GLY A 40 18.82 -7.71 -5.89
CA GLY A 40 18.36 -9.06 -6.21
C GLY A 40 16.97 -9.42 -5.68
N GLU A 41 16.37 -8.59 -4.82
CA GLU A 41 14.95 -8.80 -4.44
C GLU A 41 14.01 -8.55 -5.61
N THR A 42 13.05 -9.42 -5.78
CA THR A 42 11.89 -9.15 -6.62
C THR A 42 11.01 -8.07 -6.00
N PRO A 43 10.19 -7.35 -6.79
CA PRO A 43 9.24 -6.38 -6.25
C PRO A 43 8.31 -6.97 -5.17
N GLU A 44 7.87 -8.20 -5.33
CA GLU A 44 7.03 -8.91 -4.36
C GLU A 44 7.76 -9.20 -3.04
N GLU A 45 9.00 -9.66 -3.11
CA GLU A 45 9.84 -9.91 -1.92
C GLU A 45 10.09 -8.61 -1.16
N SER A 46 10.43 -7.54 -1.86
CA SER A 46 10.68 -6.23 -1.26
C SER A 46 9.47 -5.70 -0.49
N VAL A 47 8.28 -5.67 -1.10
CA VAL A 47 7.08 -5.15 -0.42
C VAL A 47 6.62 -6.05 0.73
N VAL A 48 6.83 -7.35 0.65
CA VAL A 48 6.53 -8.30 1.73
C VAL A 48 7.49 -8.09 2.90
N ARG A 49 8.79 -7.99 2.64
CA ARG A 49 9.80 -7.70 3.67
C ARG A 49 9.50 -6.40 4.40
N LEU A 50 9.22 -5.33 3.67
CA LEU A 50 8.91 -4.02 4.26
C LEU A 50 7.60 -4.03 5.04
N ALA A 51 6.56 -4.71 4.54
CA ALA A 51 5.30 -4.86 5.27
C ALA A 51 5.51 -5.65 6.58
N LEU A 52 6.28 -6.75 6.56
CA LEU A 52 6.61 -7.51 7.75
C LEU A 52 7.43 -6.68 8.74
N ALA A 53 8.47 -5.99 8.29
CA ALA A 53 9.28 -5.13 9.15
C ALA A 53 8.44 -4.06 9.87
N LYS A 54 7.50 -3.41 9.14
CA LYS A 54 6.57 -2.43 9.73
C LYS A 54 5.63 -3.08 10.74
N ALA A 55 5.11 -4.27 10.45
CA ALA A 55 4.21 -4.99 11.35
C ALA A 55 4.94 -5.45 12.61
N ASP A 56 6.12 -6.05 12.48
CA ASP A 56 6.92 -6.53 13.60
C ASP A 56 7.33 -5.40 14.54
N ALA A 57 7.82 -4.27 14.01
CA ALA A 57 8.24 -3.12 14.81
C ALA A 57 7.12 -2.51 15.66
N VAL A 58 5.85 -2.62 15.21
CA VAL A 58 4.69 -2.22 15.99
C VAL A 58 4.25 -3.33 16.95
N ALA A 59 4.27 -4.60 16.50
CA ALA A 59 3.84 -5.75 17.29
C ALA A 59 4.74 -5.99 18.52
N GLU A 60 6.04 -5.71 18.44
CA GLU A 60 6.98 -5.80 19.58
C GLU A 60 6.53 -4.99 20.80
N LYS A 61 5.84 -3.87 20.57
CA LYS A 61 5.28 -3.01 21.63
C LYS A 61 3.80 -3.27 21.91
N ASN A 62 3.17 -4.22 21.19
CA ASN A 62 1.74 -4.49 21.24
C ASN A 62 1.49 -5.99 21.02
N ASN A 63 2.12 -6.81 21.86
CA ASN A 63 2.20 -8.26 21.72
C ASN A 63 0.84 -8.97 21.57
N ASP A 64 -0.20 -8.48 22.24
CA ASP A 64 -1.55 -9.06 22.23
C ASP A 64 -2.43 -8.60 21.06
N SER A 65 -1.97 -7.60 20.30
CA SER A 65 -2.73 -7.03 19.19
C SER A 65 -2.41 -7.74 17.88
N LEU A 66 -3.40 -7.86 17.02
CA LEU A 66 -3.19 -8.18 15.62
C LEU A 66 -2.75 -6.91 14.88
N VAL A 67 -1.56 -6.93 14.32
CA VAL A 67 -0.99 -5.80 13.58
C VAL A 67 -1.09 -6.06 12.08
N ILE A 68 -1.72 -5.13 11.35
CA ILE A 68 -1.77 -5.12 9.88
C ILE A 68 -0.83 -4.03 9.38
N ALA A 69 0.06 -4.39 8.47
CA ALA A 69 0.91 -3.43 7.75
C ALA A 69 0.87 -3.69 6.25
N ALA A 70 1.20 -2.67 5.48
CA ALA A 70 1.36 -2.80 4.04
C ALA A 70 2.48 -1.90 3.53
N ASP A 71 3.08 -2.33 2.41
CA ASP A 71 4.02 -1.52 1.65
C ASP A 71 3.70 -1.59 0.16
N SER A 72 3.94 -0.51 -0.59
CA SER A 72 3.57 -0.43 -2.00
C SER A 72 4.66 0.23 -2.81
N ILE A 73 4.97 -0.37 -3.96
CA ILE A 73 5.90 0.17 -4.94
C ILE A 73 5.27 0.19 -6.34
N VAL A 74 5.77 1.08 -7.18
CA VAL A 74 5.50 1.10 -8.62
C VAL A 74 6.68 0.50 -9.36
N THR A 75 6.44 -0.30 -10.41
CA THR A 75 7.50 -0.84 -11.23
C THR A 75 7.20 -0.69 -12.71
N ILE A 76 8.23 -0.36 -13.50
CA ILE A 76 8.18 -0.30 -14.96
C ILE A 76 9.49 -0.82 -15.53
N ASP A 77 9.45 -1.67 -16.54
CA ASP A 77 10.63 -2.29 -17.19
C ASP A 77 11.61 -2.93 -16.18
N GLY A 78 11.09 -3.58 -15.14
CA GLY A 78 11.93 -4.18 -14.10
C GLY A 78 12.54 -3.19 -13.10
N ARG A 79 12.29 -1.89 -13.24
CA ARG A 79 12.78 -0.86 -12.32
C ARG A 79 11.73 -0.53 -11.27
N ILE A 80 12.16 -0.36 -10.04
CA ILE A 80 11.33 0.18 -8.95
C ILE A 80 11.31 1.70 -9.07
N ILE A 81 10.12 2.28 -9.07
CA ILE A 81 9.89 3.72 -9.04
C ILE A 81 9.41 4.08 -7.63
N GLY A 82 10.25 4.78 -6.91
CA GLY A 82 9.98 5.22 -5.55
C GLY A 82 9.01 6.41 -5.46
N LYS A 83 9.03 7.05 -4.31
CA LYS A 83 8.41 8.36 -4.11
C LYS A 83 9.31 9.42 -4.74
N PRO A 84 8.75 10.42 -5.42
CA PRO A 84 9.56 11.51 -5.97
C PRO A 84 10.21 12.32 -4.84
N ALA A 85 11.46 12.72 -5.08
CA ALA A 85 12.21 13.55 -4.15
C ALA A 85 11.68 14.99 -4.12
N ASP A 86 11.26 15.49 -5.28
CA ASP A 86 10.73 16.83 -5.48
C ASP A 86 9.79 16.89 -6.69
N LYS A 87 9.35 18.10 -7.06
CA LYS A 87 8.43 18.32 -8.19
C LYS A 87 9.04 17.95 -9.53
N GLU A 88 10.35 18.19 -9.73
CA GLU A 88 11.01 17.86 -10.99
C GLU A 88 11.21 16.35 -11.15
N ASP A 89 11.61 15.66 -10.11
CA ASP A 89 11.67 14.18 -10.10
C ASP A 89 10.28 13.57 -10.36
N ALA A 90 9.22 14.14 -9.77
CA ALA A 90 7.84 13.72 -10.06
C ALA A 90 7.49 13.94 -11.55
N ARG A 91 7.95 15.03 -12.17
CA ARG A 91 7.76 15.31 -13.58
C ARG A 91 8.43 14.24 -14.46
N GLU A 92 9.66 13.89 -14.17
CA GLU A 92 10.39 12.85 -14.92
C GLU A 92 9.72 11.47 -14.75
N ILE A 93 9.28 11.15 -13.54
CA ILE A 93 8.50 9.91 -13.28
C ILE A 93 7.23 9.89 -14.13
N LEU A 94 6.45 10.98 -14.15
CA LEU A 94 5.21 11.03 -14.93
C LEU A 94 5.47 10.96 -16.44
N ARG A 95 6.54 11.57 -16.94
CA ARG A 95 6.99 11.42 -18.34
C ARG A 95 7.33 9.96 -18.66
N LEU A 96 8.04 9.28 -17.77
CA LEU A 96 8.38 7.86 -17.92
C LEU A 96 7.14 6.96 -17.97
N LEU A 97 6.11 7.26 -17.19
CA LEU A 97 4.88 6.46 -17.08
C LEU A 97 3.85 6.81 -18.18
N GLY A 98 3.90 8.02 -18.78
CA GLY A 98 2.96 8.50 -19.79
C GLY A 98 2.89 7.56 -20.99
N GLY A 99 1.67 7.25 -21.46
CA GLY A 99 1.39 6.35 -22.57
C GLY A 99 1.72 4.88 -22.32
N ARG A 100 2.15 4.51 -21.12
CA ARG A 100 2.72 3.18 -20.83
C ARG A 100 1.94 2.45 -19.75
N THR A 101 2.18 1.14 -19.70
CA THR A 101 1.67 0.27 -18.63
C THR A 101 2.78 0.00 -17.61
N HIS A 102 2.45 0.21 -16.35
CA HIS A 102 3.32 -0.10 -15.21
C HIS A 102 2.58 -0.96 -14.19
N ASN A 103 3.31 -1.53 -13.24
CA ASN A 103 2.72 -2.33 -12.17
C ASN A 103 2.73 -1.56 -10.85
N VAL A 104 1.68 -1.79 -10.06
CA VAL A 104 1.64 -1.46 -8.64
C VAL A 104 1.66 -2.77 -7.87
N VAL A 105 2.66 -2.95 -7.03
CA VAL A 105 2.83 -4.13 -6.19
C VAL A 105 2.69 -3.71 -4.75
N THR A 106 1.78 -4.35 -4.00
CA THR A 106 1.57 -4.10 -2.58
C THR A 106 1.73 -5.40 -1.80
N GLY A 107 2.62 -5.36 -0.81
CA GLY A 107 2.73 -6.37 0.24
C GLY A 107 1.81 -6.03 1.40
N VAL A 108 1.20 -7.05 1.99
CA VAL A 108 0.45 -6.94 3.24
C VAL A 108 0.96 -7.98 4.22
N ALA A 109 1.08 -7.59 5.49
CA ALA A 109 1.52 -8.44 6.58
C ALA A 109 0.53 -8.40 7.75
N PHE A 110 0.39 -9.54 8.42
CA PHE A 110 -0.43 -9.77 9.59
C PHE A 110 0.43 -10.42 10.66
N VAL A 111 0.62 -9.74 11.78
CA VAL A 111 1.50 -10.19 12.86
C VAL A 111 0.77 -10.13 14.21
N ARG A 112 0.81 -11.21 14.99
CA ARG A 112 0.40 -11.25 16.38
C ARG A 112 1.38 -12.11 17.17
N LEU A 113 2.19 -11.46 18.02
CA LEU A 113 3.33 -12.14 18.64
C LEU A 113 2.95 -13.14 19.71
N CYS A 114 1.92 -12.87 20.51
CA CYS A 114 1.44 -13.81 21.55
C CYS A 114 0.96 -15.15 20.97
N GLU A 115 0.62 -15.20 19.68
CA GLU A 115 0.23 -16.44 18.97
C GLU A 115 1.32 -16.95 18.03
N ASN A 116 2.49 -16.35 18.04
CA ASN A 116 3.56 -16.63 17.07
C ASN A 116 3.06 -16.56 15.62
N LEU A 117 2.09 -15.67 15.36
CA LEU A 117 1.47 -15.48 14.06
C LEU A 117 2.28 -14.48 13.24
N ARG A 118 2.73 -14.90 12.06
CA ARG A 118 3.25 -14.04 10.98
C ARG A 118 2.74 -14.58 9.66
N ARG A 119 1.96 -13.77 8.94
CA ARG A 119 1.51 -14.06 7.58
C ARG A 119 1.68 -12.85 6.70
N SER A 120 2.01 -13.10 5.45
CA SER A 120 2.17 -12.05 4.45
C SER A 120 1.79 -12.55 3.08
N SER A 121 1.46 -11.62 2.20
CA SER A 121 1.24 -11.88 0.79
C SER A 121 1.54 -10.63 -0.03
N ALA A 122 1.74 -10.78 -1.33
CA ALA A 122 1.86 -9.69 -2.27
C ALA A 122 0.75 -9.74 -3.32
N CYS A 123 0.33 -8.57 -3.79
CA CYS A 123 -0.65 -8.42 -4.85
C CYS A 123 -0.09 -7.46 -5.90
N ARG A 124 -0.25 -7.83 -7.19
CA ARG A 124 0.17 -7.03 -8.34
C ARG A 124 -1.04 -6.59 -9.14
N SER A 125 -1.07 -5.33 -9.53
CA SER A 125 -2.04 -4.75 -10.45
C SER A 125 -1.33 -3.95 -11.52
N ARG A 126 -1.94 -3.82 -12.69
CA ARG A 126 -1.42 -3.03 -13.81
C ARG A 126 -2.18 -1.72 -13.91
N VAL A 127 -1.48 -0.65 -14.24
CA VAL A 127 -2.08 0.65 -14.54
C VAL A 127 -1.49 1.13 -15.86
N THR A 128 -2.37 1.59 -16.76
CA THR A 128 -1.97 2.18 -18.04
C THR A 128 -2.33 3.66 -18.03
N PHE A 129 -1.38 4.53 -18.32
CA PHE A 129 -1.62 5.96 -18.44
C PHE A 129 -2.03 6.35 -19.86
N HIS A 130 -2.76 7.47 -19.96
CA HIS A 130 -2.91 8.19 -21.21
C HIS A 130 -1.55 8.71 -21.69
N ASP A 131 -1.43 9.04 -22.97
CA ASP A 131 -0.32 9.85 -23.46
C ASP A 131 -0.39 11.20 -22.76
N LEU A 132 0.63 11.51 -21.95
CA LEU A 132 0.64 12.72 -21.13
C LEU A 132 1.40 13.83 -21.86
N THR A 133 0.74 14.98 -22.08
CA THR A 133 1.41 16.19 -22.52
C THR A 133 2.13 16.88 -21.37
N GLY A 134 3.12 17.73 -21.67
CA GLY A 134 3.78 18.54 -20.64
C GLY A 134 2.80 19.37 -19.82
N GLU A 135 1.79 19.94 -20.47
CA GLU A 135 0.74 20.72 -19.82
C GLU A 135 -0.10 19.89 -18.83
N MET A 136 -0.50 18.67 -19.23
CA MET A 136 -1.23 17.76 -18.33
C MET A 136 -0.40 17.41 -17.09
N ILE A 137 0.89 17.15 -17.27
CA ILE A 137 1.82 16.86 -16.17
C ILE A 137 1.92 18.08 -15.25
N ASP A 138 2.10 19.29 -15.80
CA ASP A 138 2.21 20.51 -15.01
C ASP A 138 0.94 20.79 -14.19
N GLN A 139 -0.23 20.69 -14.80
CA GLN A 139 -1.50 20.85 -14.12
C GLN A 139 -1.67 19.85 -12.97
N TYR A 140 -1.28 18.59 -13.17
CA TYR A 140 -1.33 17.60 -12.11
C TYR A 140 -0.34 17.91 -11.00
N LEU A 141 0.89 18.28 -11.33
CA LEU A 141 1.93 18.61 -10.33
C LEU A 141 1.55 19.83 -9.48
N ASP A 142 0.81 20.79 -10.05
CA ASP A 142 0.33 21.97 -9.31
C ASP A 142 -0.69 21.63 -8.22
N THR A 143 -1.32 20.45 -8.29
CA THR A 143 -2.20 19.96 -7.20
C THR A 143 -1.42 19.55 -5.94
N GLY A 144 -0.12 19.28 -6.04
CA GLY A 144 0.70 18.74 -4.97
C GLY A 144 0.41 17.27 -4.61
N GLU A 145 -0.53 16.62 -5.30
CA GLU A 145 -0.95 15.24 -4.96
C GLU A 145 0.16 14.20 -5.17
N TYR A 146 1.17 14.50 -5.96
CA TYR A 146 2.28 13.60 -6.26
C TYR A 146 3.15 13.26 -5.04
N ALA A 147 3.20 14.16 -4.06
CA ALA A 147 4.06 14.00 -2.90
C ALA A 147 3.72 12.73 -2.10
N ASP A 148 4.74 12.10 -1.52
CA ASP A 148 4.64 10.90 -0.68
C ASP A 148 4.02 9.66 -1.34
N LYS A 149 3.95 9.61 -2.68
CA LYS A 149 3.34 8.50 -3.42
C LYS A 149 4.36 7.83 -4.34
N ALA A 150 4.47 6.50 -4.22
CA ALA A 150 5.25 5.71 -5.18
C ALA A 150 4.73 5.95 -6.60
N GLY A 151 5.64 6.23 -7.54
CA GLY A 151 5.28 6.59 -8.91
C GLY A 151 4.71 8.01 -9.07
N GLY A 152 4.69 8.83 -8.02
CA GLY A 152 4.28 10.22 -8.07
C GLY A 152 2.81 10.47 -8.40
N TYR A 153 1.89 9.50 -8.17
CA TYR A 153 0.46 9.70 -8.43
C TYR A 153 -0.44 8.91 -7.49
N ALA A 154 -1.72 9.29 -7.44
CA ALA A 154 -2.78 8.51 -6.82
C ALA A 154 -3.87 8.19 -7.85
N ILE A 155 -4.33 6.94 -7.92
CA ILE A 155 -5.46 6.55 -8.79
C ILE A 155 -6.79 7.12 -8.30
N GLN A 156 -6.88 7.50 -7.03
CA GLN A 156 -7.95 8.31 -6.44
C GLN A 156 -7.58 9.79 -6.57
N GLY A 157 -8.52 10.68 -6.43
CA GLY A 157 -8.28 12.11 -6.50
C GLY A 157 -7.94 12.63 -7.91
N TYR A 158 -7.03 13.58 -8.02
CA TYR A 158 -6.67 14.23 -9.29
C TYR A 158 -5.91 13.28 -10.22
N GLY A 159 -5.09 12.38 -9.69
CA GLY A 159 -4.29 11.46 -10.51
C GLY A 159 -5.11 10.47 -11.33
N LYS A 160 -6.40 10.32 -11.04
CA LYS A 160 -7.27 9.46 -11.86
C LYS A 160 -7.37 9.93 -13.32
N VAL A 161 -7.19 11.22 -13.61
CA VAL A 161 -7.23 11.75 -14.98
C VAL A 161 -6.03 11.30 -15.82
N LEU A 162 -4.94 10.89 -15.18
CA LEU A 162 -3.76 10.34 -15.85
C LEU A 162 -3.99 8.88 -16.29
N VAL A 163 -4.93 8.17 -15.65
CA VAL A 163 -5.13 6.73 -15.82
C VAL A 163 -6.11 6.47 -16.96
N LYS A 164 -5.63 5.79 -18.00
CA LYS A 164 -6.43 5.29 -19.12
C LYS A 164 -7.22 4.02 -18.76
N SER A 165 -6.54 3.10 -18.07
CA SER A 165 -7.15 1.83 -17.64
C SER A 165 -6.31 1.19 -16.54
N TYR A 166 -6.91 0.23 -15.83
CA TYR A 166 -6.18 -0.64 -14.91
C TYR A 166 -6.69 -2.07 -15.01
N GLY A 167 -5.86 -3.02 -14.58
CA GLY A 167 -6.20 -4.44 -14.47
C GLY A 167 -5.73 -5.02 -13.14
N GLY A 168 -6.56 -5.84 -12.53
CA GLY A 168 -6.31 -6.40 -11.20
C GLY A 168 -7.15 -5.72 -10.10
N SER A 169 -6.61 -5.59 -8.91
CA SER A 169 -7.32 -5.04 -7.74
C SER A 169 -7.13 -3.53 -7.62
N PHE A 170 -8.24 -2.77 -7.63
CA PHE A 170 -8.22 -1.33 -7.38
C PHE A 170 -7.65 -1.01 -5.99
N THR A 171 -8.08 -1.73 -4.95
CA THR A 171 -7.62 -1.51 -3.58
C THR A 171 -6.14 -1.85 -3.39
N ASN A 172 -5.58 -2.75 -4.21
CA ASN A 172 -4.14 -2.96 -4.29
C ASN A 172 -3.43 -1.70 -4.81
N ILE A 173 -3.95 -1.08 -5.88
CA ILE A 173 -3.37 0.16 -6.44
C ILE A 173 -3.45 1.31 -5.43
N VAL A 174 -4.53 1.37 -4.66
CA VAL A 174 -4.70 2.37 -3.58
C VAL A 174 -3.73 2.12 -2.42
N GLY A 175 -3.33 0.85 -2.17
CA GLY A 175 -2.28 0.49 -1.22
C GLY A 175 -2.63 -0.48 -0.10
N LEU A 176 -3.85 -1.08 -0.11
CA LEU A 176 -4.23 -2.17 0.79
C LEU A 176 -5.09 -3.18 0.03
N PRO A 177 -4.55 -4.36 -0.34
CA PRO A 177 -5.29 -5.35 -1.13
C PRO A 177 -6.38 -6.04 -0.29
N VAL A 178 -7.62 -5.57 -0.43
CA VAL A 178 -8.81 -6.04 0.29
C VAL A 178 -9.02 -7.55 0.17
N ARG A 179 -8.76 -8.13 -1.01
CA ARG A 179 -8.87 -9.57 -1.21
C ARG A 179 -7.97 -10.36 -0.25
N GLU A 180 -6.75 -9.90 -0.03
CA GLU A 180 -5.80 -10.57 0.86
C GLU A 180 -6.19 -10.38 2.34
N LEU A 181 -6.74 -9.21 2.68
CA LEU A 181 -7.33 -8.96 3.98
C LEU A 181 -8.50 -9.91 4.26
N LEU A 182 -9.44 -10.05 3.32
CA LEU A 182 -10.57 -10.98 3.46
C LEU A 182 -10.12 -12.43 3.61
N ARG A 183 -9.16 -12.87 2.81
CA ARG A 183 -8.59 -14.22 2.94
C ARG A 183 -7.99 -14.46 4.32
N PHE A 184 -7.27 -13.46 4.84
CA PHE A 184 -6.72 -13.53 6.17
C PHE A 184 -7.83 -13.60 7.23
N VAL A 185 -8.84 -12.72 7.18
CA VAL A 185 -9.95 -12.69 8.13
C VAL A 185 -10.71 -14.03 8.14
N MET A 186 -11.01 -14.58 6.96
CA MET A 186 -11.69 -15.88 6.85
C MET A 186 -10.86 -17.04 7.40
N TRP A 187 -9.56 -16.99 7.28
CA TRP A 187 -8.65 -17.99 7.83
C TRP A 187 -8.42 -17.82 9.34
N TYR A 188 -8.28 -16.56 9.81
CA TYR A 188 -7.97 -16.24 11.20
C TYR A 188 -9.18 -16.43 12.13
N GLY A 189 -10.38 -16.32 11.59
CA GLY A 189 -11.67 -16.38 12.28
C GLY A 189 -12.37 -15.02 12.30
N PRO A 190 -13.43 -14.85 11.52
CA PRO A 190 -14.19 -13.58 11.52
C PRO A 190 -14.69 -13.17 12.90
N GLU A 191 -15.03 -14.14 13.76
CA GLU A 191 -15.50 -13.94 15.13
C GLU A 191 -14.44 -13.37 16.07
N ARG A 192 -13.18 -13.40 15.67
CA ARG A 192 -12.04 -12.84 16.40
C ARG A 192 -11.76 -11.38 16.06
N MET A 193 -12.36 -10.91 14.96
CA MET A 193 -12.13 -9.55 14.50
C MET A 193 -12.98 -8.54 15.29
N PRO A 194 -12.44 -7.35 15.58
CA PRO A 194 -13.15 -6.32 16.35
C PRO A 194 -14.10 -5.54 15.41
N TRP A 195 -15.23 -6.15 15.06
CA TRP A 195 -16.25 -5.48 14.25
C TRP A 195 -16.90 -4.35 15.04
N ARG A 196 -17.16 -3.24 14.38
CA ARG A 196 -17.95 -2.14 14.96
C ARG A 196 -19.42 -2.59 15.05
N ASP A 197 -20.03 -2.28 16.16
CA ASP A 197 -21.49 -2.40 16.29
C ASP A 197 -22.14 -1.43 15.30
N GLY A 198 -23.12 -1.92 14.53
CA GLY A 198 -23.82 -1.17 13.49
C GLY A 198 -24.78 -0.12 14.07
#